data_df26c6ffe2fd1495461143eab21f490c
#
_entry.id   df26c6ffe2fd1495461143eab21f490c
#
_cell.length_a   1.000
_cell.length_b   1.000
_cell.length_c   1.000
_cell.angle_alpha   90.00
_cell.angle_beta   90.00
_cell.angle_gamma   90.00
#
_symmetry.space_group_name_H-M   'P 1'
#
loop_
_entity.id
_entity.type
_entity.pdbx_description
1 polymer ?
#
loop_
_entity_poly.entity_id
_entity_poly.type
_entity_poly.pdbx_seq_one_letter_code
_entity_poly.pdbx_strand_id
1 'polypeptide(L)'
;AGELVARCIVETGTSSYYAALGEATSEPVLKEICRRIAADELRHYKLFYDHMKRYLVADGLGFWRRLWVALGRIAESEDDELAFAYHAANDDNARPYDRRRAARAYARRAYALYRRHHVERAVAMLFKAVGLKPQGRLSRLTVRLAWWSVRHRSGRLARAAA
;
A
#
# COMPACT_ATOMS: atom_id res chain seq x y z
N ALA A 1 -8.45 -15.78 -11.75
CA ALA A 1 -7.06 -15.35 -11.45
C ALA A 1 -6.95 -13.82 -11.20
N GLY A 2 -7.69 -12.96 -11.94
CA GLY A 2 -7.61 -11.51 -11.81
C GLY A 2 -7.89 -11.00 -10.38
N GLU A 3 -8.94 -11.49 -9.74
CA GLU A 3 -9.28 -11.15 -8.35
C GLU A 3 -8.13 -11.50 -7.39
N LEU A 4 -7.47 -12.64 -7.57
CA LEU A 4 -6.34 -13.03 -6.72
C LEU A 4 -5.12 -12.13 -6.93
N VAL A 5 -4.91 -11.60 -8.14
CA VAL A 5 -3.92 -10.54 -8.38
C VAL A 5 -4.30 -9.30 -7.59
N ALA A 6 -5.55 -8.83 -7.68
CA ALA A 6 -6.03 -7.66 -6.96
C ALA A 6 -5.85 -7.83 -5.44
N ARG A 7 -6.18 -8.99 -4.88
CA ARG A 7 -5.92 -9.30 -3.47
C ARG A 7 -4.45 -9.21 -3.11
N CYS A 8 -3.55 -9.78 -3.90
CA CYS A 8 -2.11 -9.63 -3.66
C CYS A 8 -1.66 -8.16 -3.59
N ILE A 9 -2.27 -7.27 -4.39
CA ILE A 9 -1.96 -5.84 -4.35
C ILE A 9 -2.44 -5.19 -3.05
N VAL A 10 -3.67 -5.51 -2.62
CA VAL A 10 -4.22 -5.02 -1.34
C VAL A 10 -3.31 -5.43 -0.18
N GLU A 11 -3.00 -6.73 -0.06
CA GLU A 11 -2.17 -7.26 1.04
C GLU A 11 -0.74 -6.66 1.03
N THR A 12 -0.24 -6.31 -0.16
CA THR A 12 1.04 -5.58 -0.26
C THR A 12 0.94 -4.19 0.34
N GLY A 13 -0.14 -3.47 0.07
CA GLY A 13 -0.40 -2.13 0.62
C GLY A 13 -0.54 -2.17 2.13
N THR A 14 -1.44 -3.01 2.64
CA THR A 14 -1.75 -3.13 4.07
C THR A 14 -0.55 -3.61 4.88
N SER A 15 0.13 -4.67 4.46
CA SER A 15 1.35 -5.16 5.14
C SER A 15 2.46 -4.11 5.18
N SER A 16 2.62 -3.35 4.10
CA SER A 16 3.61 -2.26 4.02
C SER A 16 3.26 -1.10 4.95
N TYR A 17 1.99 -0.72 5.02
CA TYR A 17 1.50 0.35 5.87
C TYR A 17 1.67 0.00 7.36
N TYR A 18 1.19 -1.17 7.79
CA TYR A 18 1.33 -1.59 9.18
C TYR A 18 2.78 -1.81 9.59
N ALA A 19 3.65 -2.28 8.69
CA ALA A 19 5.08 -2.34 8.96
C ALA A 19 5.67 -0.95 9.18
N ALA A 20 5.31 0.04 8.35
CA ALA A 20 5.78 1.42 8.49
C ALA A 20 5.27 2.09 9.77
N LEU A 21 3.99 1.90 10.11
CA LEU A 21 3.38 2.41 11.33
C LEU A 21 4.01 1.80 12.59
N GLY A 22 4.18 0.47 12.61
CA GLY A 22 4.80 -0.24 13.73
C GLY A 22 6.27 0.11 13.95
N GLU A 23 7.00 0.47 12.88
CA GLU A 23 8.38 0.95 12.99
C GLU A 23 8.46 2.40 13.49
N ALA A 24 7.47 3.22 13.14
CA ALA A 24 7.45 4.64 13.48
C ALA A 24 6.90 4.93 14.88
N THR A 25 6.03 4.08 15.42
CA THR A 25 5.44 4.30 16.74
C THR A 25 6.37 3.91 17.88
N SER A 26 6.36 4.71 18.94
CA SER A 26 7.02 4.39 20.22
C SER A 26 6.08 3.69 21.22
N GLU A 27 4.77 3.67 20.94
CA GLU A 27 3.78 3.04 21.81
C GLU A 27 3.84 1.51 21.68
N PRO A 28 4.12 0.75 22.74
CA PRO A 28 4.46 -0.66 22.64
C PRO A 28 3.27 -1.55 22.23
N VAL A 29 2.06 -1.24 22.66
CA VAL A 29 0.85 -2.00 22.31
C VAL A 29 0.53 -1.82 20.82
N LEU A 30 0.53 -0.57 20.34
CA LEU A 30 0.32 -0.28 18.92
C LEU A 30 1.39 -0.94 18.05
N LYS A 31 2.64 -0.91 18.49
CA LYS A 31 3.75 -1.57 17.79
C LYS A 31 3.53 -3.07 17.64
N GLU A 32 3.11 -3.73 18.70
CA GLU A 32 2.82 -5.17 18.67
C GLU A 32 1.60 -5.49 17.80
N ILE A 33 0.53 -4.70 17.89
CA ILE A 33 -0.64 -4.84 17.03
C ILE A 33 -0.23 -4.72 15.56
N CYS A 34 0.49 -3.67 15.20
CA CYS A 34 0.96 -3.44 13.83
C CYS A 34 1.85 -4.58 13.32
N ARG A 35 2.73 -5.11 14.17
CA ARG A 35 3.58 -6.25 13.84
C ARG A 35 2.77 -7.49 13.51
N ARG A 36 1.73 -7.78 14.32
CA ARG A 36 0.84 -8.93 14.10
C ARG A 36 0.04 -8.76 12.82
N ILE A 37 -0.60 -7.61 12.61
CA ILE A 37 -1.36 -7.34 11.39
C ILE A 37 -0.45 -7.45 10.17
N ALA A 38 0.72 -6.81 10.17
CA ALA A 38 1.63 -6.89 9.03
C ALA A 38 2.06 -8.35 8.72
N ALA A 39 2.21 -9.19 9.74
CA ALA A 39 2.52 -10.61 9.57
C ALA A 39 1.33 -11.39 8.99
N ASP A 40 0.10 -11.08 9.41
CA ASP A 40 -1.11 -11.71 8.89
C ASP A 40 -1.34 -11.34 7.43
N GLU A 41 -1.17 -10.06 7.06
CA GLU A 41 -1.29 -9.60 5.66
C GLU A 41 -0.26 -10.26 4.74
N LEU A 42 0.93 -10.58 5.25
CA LEU A 42 1.90 -11.36 4.50
C LEU A 42 1.49 -12.83 4.31
N ARG A 43 0.80 -13.42 5.30
CA ARG A 43 0.22 -14.76 5.17
C ARG A 43 -0.91 -14.76 4.15
N HIS A 44 -1.80 -13.75 4.18
CA HIS A 44 -2.86 -13.54 3.19
C HIS A 44 -2.27 -13.38 1.79
N TYR A 45 -1.26 -12.51 1.63
CA TYR A 45 -0.55 -12.37 0.36
C TYR A 45 -0.04 -13.73 -0.14
N LYS A 46 0.63 -14.50 0.73
CA LYS A 46 1.16 -15.82 0.37
C LYS A 46 0.04 -16.77 -0.06
N LEU A 47 -1.06 -16.80 0.68
CA LEU A 47 -2.23 -17.62 0.36
C LEU A 47 -2.79 -17.25 -1.01
N PHE A 48 -3.11 -15.98 -1.26
CA PHE A 48 -3.64 -15.51 -2.54
C PHE A 48 -2.66 -15.73 -3.69
N TYR A 49 -1.38 -15.51 -3.47
CA TYR A 49 -0.34 -15.75 -4.47
C TYR A 49 -0.21 -17.23 -4.85
N ASP A 50 -0.26 -18.14 -3.88
CA ASP A 50 -0.16 -19.57 -4.12
C ASP A 50 -1.41 -20.10 -4.85
N HIS A 51 -2.61 -19.62 -4.50
CA HIS A 51 -3.83 -19.91 -5.24
C HIS A 51 -3.79 -19.31 -6.66
N MET A 52 -3.38 -18.06 -6.80
CA MET A 52 -3.25 -17.40 -8.10
C MET A 52 -2.41 -18.22 -9.07
N LYS A 53 -1.27 -18.77 -8.62
CA LYS A 53 -0.42 -19.62 -9.49
C LYS A 53 -1.16 -20.81 -10.08
N ARG A 54 -2.06 -21.44 -9.32
CA ARG A 54 -2.86 -22.58 -9.78
C ARG A 54 -3.84 -22.15 -10.88
N TYR A 55 -4.53 -21.02 -10.69
CA TYR A 55 -5.49 -20.50 -11.66
C TYR A 55 -4.85 -19.84 -12.88
N LEU A 56 -3.63 -19.32 -12.77
CA LEU A 56 -2.92 -18.76 -13.92
C LEU A 56 -2.66 -19.80 -15.02
N VAL A 57 -2.45 -21.07 -14.64
CA VAL A 57 -2.27 -22.17 -15.59
C VAL A 57 -3.58 -22.47 -16.32
N ALA A 58 -4.71 -22.42 -15.60
CA ALA A 58 -6.03 -22.74 -16.18
C ALA A 58 -6.62 -21.57 -16.98
N ASP A 59 -6.53 -20.35 -16.45
CA ASP A 59 -7.21 -19.15 -16.98
C ASP A 59 -6.41 -18.43 -18.07
N GLY A 60 -5.12 -18.76 -18.26
CA GLY A 60 -4.26 -18.11 -19.25
C GLY A 60 -4.07 -16.58 -19.02
N LEU A 61 -4.20 -16.09 -17.77
CA LEU A 61 -4.11 -14.66 -17.49
C LEU A 61 -2.70 -14.12 -17.74
N GLY A 62 -2.50 -13.51 -18.91
CA GLY A 62 -1.23 -12.99 -19.37
C GLY A 62 -0.71 -11.80 -18.53
N PHE A 63 0.58 -11.51 -18.71
CA PHE A 63 1.28 -10.42 -18.01
C PHE A 63 0.57 -9.07 -18.07
N TRP A 64 0.14 -8.62 -19.24
CA TRP A 64 -0.50 -7.32 -19.43
C TRP A 64 -1.82 -7.19 -18.67
N ARG A 65 -2.63 -8.24 -18.64
CA ARG A 65 -3.88 -8.22 -17.85
C ARG A 65 -3.60 -8.16 -16.36
N ARG A 66 -2.59 -8.89 -15.87
CA ARG A 66 -2.16 -8.79 -14.45
C ARG A 66 -1.65 -7.39 -14.10
N LEU A 67 -0.87 -6.79 -15.00
CA LEU A 67 -0.37 -5.42 -14.81
C LEU A 67 -1.52 -4.41 -14.75
N TRP A 68 -2.51 -4.51 -15.65
CA TRP A 68 -3.69 -3.66 -15.62
C TRP A 68 -4.50 -3.80 -14.34
N VAL A 69 -4.74 -5.01 -13.87
CA VAL A 69 -5.41 -5.26 -12.59
C VAL A 69 -4.64 -4.60 -11.43
N ALA A 70 -3.32 -4.76 -11.42
CA ALA A 70 -2.48 -4.18 -10.36
C ALA A 70 -2.52 -2.65 -10.38
N LEU A 71 -2.39 -2.02 -11.55
CA LEU A 71 -2.45 -0.56 -11.68
C LEU A 71 -3.83 0.00 -11.31
N GLY A 72 -4.91 -0.66 -11.74
CA GLY A 72 -6.28 -0.29 -11.35
C GLY A 72 -6.44 -0.33 -9.84
N ARG A 73 -5.99 -1.41 -9.19
CA ARG A 73 -6.13 -1.55 -7.74
C ARG A 73 -5.31 -0.52 -6.95
N ILE A 74 -4.13 -0.15 -7.44
CA ILE A 74 -3.35 0.94 -6.83
C ILE A 74 -4.07 2.28 -6.97
N ALA A 75 -4.70 2.55 -8.10
CA ALA A 75 -5.45 3.79 -8.32
C ALA A 75 -6.72 3.89 -7.44
N GLU A 76 -7.37 2.75 -7.15
CA GLU A 76 -8.55 2.67 -6.29
C GLU A 76 -8.22 2.81 -4.78
N SER A 77 -6.95 2.75 -4.40
CA SER A 77 -6.54 2.78 -2.98
C SER A 77 -6.75 4.12 -2.27
N GLU A 78 -7.12 5.19 -3.00
CA GLU A 78 -7.52 6.48 -2.43
C GLU A 78 -9.03 6.47 -2.11
N ASP A 79 -9.43 5.67 -1.12
CA ASP A 79 -10.82 5.43 -0.77
C ASP A 79 -11.42 6.55 0.11
N ASP A 80 -12.72 6.82 -0.10
CA ASP A 80 -13.51 7.75 0.71
C ASP A 80 -13.66 7.27 2.15
N GLU A 81 -13.70 5.96 2.36
CA GLU A 81 -13.80 5.35 3.69
C GLU A 81 -12.62 5.73 4.59
N LEU A 82 -11.39 5.72 4.07
CA LEU A 82 -10.19 6.14 4.83
C LEU A 82 -10.22 7.64 5.16
N ALA A 83 -10.71 8.47 4.23
CA ALA A 83 -10.86 9.90 4.45
C ALA A 83 -11.91 10.18 5.52
N PHE A 84 -13.05 9.48 5.46
CA PHE A 84 -14.12 9.62 6.45
C PHE A 84 -13.68 9.11 7.83
N ALA A 85 -13.06 7.95 7.91
CA ALA A 85 -12.54 7.40 9.17
C ALA A 85 -11.51 8.35 9.82
N TYR A 86 -10.64 8.95 8.98
CA TYR A 86 -9.69 9.94 9.46
C TYR A 86 -10.40 11.19 10.02
N HIS A 87 -11.41 11.71 9.32
CA HIS A 87 -12.21 12.84 9.79
C HIS A 87 -12.90 12.53 11.11
N ALA A 88 -13.59 11.39 11.19
CA ALA A 88 -14.30 10.97 12.39
C ALA A 88 -13.41 10.81 13.62
N ALA A 89 -12.14 10.41 13.40
CA ALA A 89 -11.18 10.20 14.48
C ALA A 89 -10.38 11.45 14.90
N ASN A 90 -10.31 12.50 14.06
CA ASN A 90 -9.37 13.62 14.27
C ASN A 90 -10.01 15.01 14.20
N ASP A 91 -11.20 15.16 13.64
CA ASP A 91 -11.92 16.42 13.64
C ASP A 91 -12.93 16.41 14.80
N ASP A 92 -12.94 17.49 15.61
CA ASP A 92 -14.05 17.78 16.49
C ASP A 92 -15.28 18.04 15.63
N ASN A 93 -16.44 17.49 15.97
CA ASN A 93 -17.70 17.56 15.20
C ASN A 93 -18.14 18.99 14.78
N ALA A 94 -17.31 20.01 15.03
CA ALA A 94 -17.56 21.40 14.71
C ALA A 94 -17.39 21.74 13.20
N ARG A 95 -16.76 20.85 12.42
CA ARG A 95 -16.53 21.11 10.99
C ARG A 95 -17.20 20.06 10.13
N PRO A 96 -17.91 20.46 9.04
CA PRO A 96 -18.49 19.52 8.11
C PRO A 96 -17.40 18.68 7.44
N TYR A 97 -17.75 17.42 7.11
CA TYR A 97 -16.86 16.53 6.38
C TYR A 97 -16.46 17.11 5.02
N ASP A 98 -15.15 17.21 4.80
CA ASP A 98 -14.54 17.51 3.51
C ASP A 98 -13.59 16.37 3.13
N ARG A 99 -14.02 15.57 2.16
CA ARG A 99 -13.25 14.41 1.66
C ARG A 99 -11.83 14.80 1.25
N ARG A 100 -11.67 15.89 0.51
CA ARG A 100 -10.35 16.29 -0.01
C ARG A 100 -9.41 16.70 1.11
N ARG A 101 -9.91 17.43 2.10
CA ARG A 101 -9.15 17.85 3.28
C ARG A 101 -8.75 16.63 4.10
N ALA A 102 -9.69 15.75 4.42
CA ALA A 102 -9.46 14.56 5.21
C ALA A 102 -8.49 13.58 4.53
N ALA A 103 -8.69 13.31 3.23
CA ALA A 103 -7.78 12.47 2.45
C ALA A 103 -6.36 13.02 2.39
N ARG A 104 -6.18 14.35 2.22
CA ARG A 104 -4.86 14.99 2.24
C ARG A 104 -4.20 14.89 3.62
N ALA A 105 -4.97 15.11 4.69
CA ALA A 105 -4.47 15.02 6.05
C ALA A 105 -4.05 13.60 6.41
N TYR A 106 -4.85 12.60 6.04
CA TYR A 106 -4.50 11.18 6.15
C TYR A 106 -3.23 10.84 5.35
N ALA A 107 -3.22 11.18 4.06
CA ALA A 107 -2.08 10.89 3.18
C ALA A 107 -0.78 11.53 3.69
N ARG A 108 -0.83 12.75 4.21
CA ARG A 108 0.33 13.41 4.82
C ARG A 108 0.93 12.58 5.95
N ARG A 109 0.10 12.09 6.87
CA ARG A 109 0.55 11.24 7.99
C ARG A 109 1.06 9.90 7.49
N ALA A 110 0.31 9.24 6.61
CA ALA A 110 0.67 7.93 6.07
C ALA A 110 2.01 7.96 5.32
N TYR A 111 2.22 8.90 4.40
CA TYR A 111 3.47 8.99 3.65
C TYR A 111 4.68 9.36 4.51
N ALA A 112 4.49 10.09 5.63
CA ALA A 112 5.57 10.42 6.54
C ALA A 112 6.15 9.20 7.28
N LEU A 113 5.36 8.12 7.42
CA LEU A 113 5.78 6.88 8.08
C LEU A 113 6.73 6.03 7.23
N TYR A 114 6.62 6.15 5.90
CA TYR A 114 7.35 5.26 5.01
C TYR A 114 8.84 5.56 4.98
N ARG A 115 9.62 4.47 5.01
CA ARG A 115 11.06 4.44 4.73
C ARG A 115 11.32 3.66 3.44
N ARG A 116 12.53 3.83 2.89
CA ARG A 116 12.89 3.25 1.61
C ARG A 116 12.69 1.72 1.57
N HIS A 117 13.07 1.00 2.62
CA HIS A 117 12.94 -0.46 2.65
C HIS A 117 11.48 -0.95 2.63
N HIS A 118 10.50 -0.18 3.16
CA HIS A 118 9.09 -0.50 2.99
C HIS A 118 8.67 -0.46 1.52
N VAL A 119 9.13 0.55 0.78
CA VAL A 119 8.87 0.67 -0.67
C VAL A 119 9.58 -0.44 -1.45
N GLU A 120 10.81 -0.78 -1.09
CA GLU A 120 11.56 -1.88 -1.71
C GLU A 120 10.81 -3.21 -1.56
N ARG A 121 10.31 -3.50 -0.36
CA ARG A 121 9.53 -4.70 -0.07
C ARG A 121 8.21 -4.72 -0.84
N ALA A 122 7.46 -3.61 -0.83
CA ALA A 122 6.20 -3.49 -1.54
C ALA A 122 6.39 -3.70 -3.05
N VAL A 123 7.38 -3.05 -3.67
CA VAL A 123 7.69 -3.22 -5.10
C VAL A 123 8.07 -4.67 -5.41
N ALA A 124 8.86 -5.33 -4.56
CA ALA A 124 9.22 -6.73 -4.76
C ALA A 124 7.97 -7.65 -4.74
N MET A 125 7.03 -7.42 -3.83
CA MET A 125 5.77 -8.17 -3.76
C MET A 125 4.89 -7.91 -4.97
N LEU A 126 4.72 -6.66 -5.39
CA LEU A 126 3.99 -6.26 -6.59
C LEU A 126 4.56 -6.92 -7.85
N PHE A 127 5.88 -6.86 -8.03
CA PHE A 127 6.57 -7.48 -9.16
C PHE A 127 6.32 -8.98 -9.21
N LYS A 128 6.40 -9.65 -8.06
CA LYS A 128 6.11 -11.08 -7.95
C LYS A 128 4.67 -11.40 -8.36
N ALA A 129 3.69 -10.61 -7.90
CA ALA A 129 2.27 -10.82 -8.23
C ALA A 129 1.99 -10.66 -9.74
N VAL A 130 2.61 -9.69 -10.41
CA VAL A 130 2.43 -9.49 -11.85
C VAL A 130 3.32 -10.40 -12.71
N GLY A 131 4.25 -11.15 -12.11
CA GLY A 131 5.14 -12.09 -12.81
C GLY A 131 6.44 -11.48 -13.30
N LEU A 132 6.87 -10.37 -12.70
CA LEU A 132 8.18 -9.76 -12.94
C LEU A 132 9.22 -10.24 -11.90
N LYS A 133 10.50 -10.11 -12.25
CA LYS A 133 11.61 -10.44 -11.33
C LYS A 133 11.71 -9.39 -10.21
N PRO A 134 11.52 -9.78 -8.93
CA PRO A 134 11.50 -8.84 -7.80
C PRO A 134 12.81 -8.06 -7.58
N GLN A 135 13.96 -8.64 -7.98
CA GLN A 135 15.29 -8.07 -7.76
C GLN A 135 15.99 -7.64 -9.07
N GLY A 136 15.24 -7.52 -10.17
CA GLY A 136 15.77 -7.12 -11.48
C GLY A 136 16.14 -5.62 -11.57
N ARG A 137 16.73 -5.22 -12.70
CA ARG A 137 17.03 -3.81 -12.98
C ARG A 137 15.78 -2.95 -12.99
N LEU A 138 14.68 -3.46 -13.56
CA LEU A 138 13.39 -2.79 -13.60
C LEU A 138 12.82 -2.57 -12.18
N SER A 139 12.91 -3.57 -11.30
CA SER A 139 12.50 -3.42 -9.90
C SER A 139 13.27 -2.31 -9.19
N ARG A 140 14.60 -2.26 -9.37
CA ARG A 140 15.42 -1.20 -8.78
C ARG A 140 15.06 0.20 -9.29
N LEU A 141 14.76 0.32 -10.58
CA LEU A 141 14.29 1.59 -11.16
C LEU A 141 12.92 1.96 -10.57
N THR A 142 11.97 1.02 -10.53
CA THR A 142 10.64 1.23 -9.94
C THR A 142 10.74 1.65 -8.48
N VAL A 143 11.61 1.03 -7.69
CA VAL A 143 11.87 1.44 -6.30
C VAL A 143 12.35 2.89 -6.22
N ARG A 144 13.30 3.30 -7.08
CA ARG A 144 13.81 4.68 -7.10
C ARG A 144 12.70 5.68 -7.40
N LEU A 145 11.89 5.40 -8.42
CA LEU A 145 10.77 6.27 -8.83
C LEU A 145 9.67 6.31 -7.77
N ALA A 146 9.28 5.15 -7.22
CA ALA A 146 8.28 5.06 -6.16
C ALA A 146 8.75 5.79 -4.89
N TRP A 147 9.99 5.60 -4.47
CA TRP A 147 10.56 6.30 -3.32
C TRP A 147 10.64 7.81 -3.54
N TRP A 148 11.07 8.24 -4.71
CA TRP A 148 11.05 9.65 -5.08
C TRP A 148 9.63 10.22 -5.01
N SER A 149 8.63 9.51 -5.55
CA SER A 149 7.20 9.89 -5.50
C SER A 149 6.70 10.03 -4.05
N VAL A 150 6.98 9.04 -3.19
CA VAL A 150 6.60 9.09 -1.76
C VAL A 150 7.21 10.32 -1.09
N ARG A 151 8.51 10.56 -1.24
CA ARG A 151 9.18 11.73 -0.67
C ARG A 151 8.65 13.05 -1.21
N HIS A 152 8.40 13.11 -2.51
CA HIS A 152 7.87 14.33 -3.15
C HIS A 152 6.45 14.64 -2.66
N ARG A 153 5.57 13.64 -2.58
CA ARG A 153 4.21 13.77 -2.03
C ARG A 153 4.25 14.18 -0.57
N SER A 154 5.06 13.53 0.26
CA SER A 154 5.24 13.90 1.67
C SER A 154 5.69 15.36 1.82
N GLY A 155 6.69 15.81 1.09
CA GLY A 155 7.18 17.18 1.12
C GLY A 155 6.16 18.23 0.63
N ARG A 156 5.38 17.91 -0.41
CA ARG A 156 4.30 18.81 -0.89
C ARG A 156 3.17 18.93 0.13
N LEU A 157 2.74 17.83 0.72
CA LEU A 157 1.68 17.80 1.72
C LEU A 157 2.10 18.48 3.03
N ALA A 158 3.37 18.42 3.40
CA ALA A 158 3.91 19.16 4.54
C ALA A 158 3.88 20.68 4.30
N ARG A 159 4.33 21.13 3.12
CA ARG A 159 4.32 22.58 2.77
C ARG A 159 2.91 23.17 2.62
N ALA A 160 1.94 22.38 2.19
CA ALA A 160 0.55 22.83 2.05
C ALA A 160 -0.19 22.97 3.40
N ALA A 161 0.43 22.59 4.49
CA ALA A 161 -0.15 22.59 5.83
C ALA A 161 0.58 23.56 6.79
N ALA A 162 1.69 24.16 6.33
CA ALA A 162 2.40 25.24 7.00
C ALA A 162 1.90 26.61 6.53
#